data_b48adbdbed4f499dcbe80fc131b4f724
#
_entry.id   b48adbdbed4f499dcbe80fc131b4f724
#
_cell.length_a   1.000
_cell.length_b   1.000
_cell.length_c   1.000
_cell.angle_alpha   90.00
_cell.angle_beta   90.00
_cell.angle_gamma   90.00
#
_symmetry.space_group_name_H-M   'P 1'
#
loop_
_entity.id
_entity.type
_entity.pdbx_description
1 polymer ?
#
loop_
_entity_poly.entity_id
_entity_poly.type
_entity_poly.pdbx_seq_one_letter_code
_entity_poly.pdbx_strand_id
1 'polypeptide(L)'
;MLSLLFGTVLARAASSMSLPFLAIYLAKTTQMSPTLIGVVAGAGPLAGTLGGFFGGALSDRFGRRVIMLAALFGWAGVFVGFSLAKLPLVFLLLSAVNGLCRSFYEPVSQALMADLTPKEQRFRVFSMRYLAINIGVAVGPLLGAFFGLKSSALPFLLTGLVYFVYAVSLYVLLLAFGIKRIEGEAKSNVTIGSAWHVIRRDGALRCYLGGSMIGAIGYSQMTVTLSQYVEGRFAAGAMLFAVLMTVNAITVILLQVPLVRWAERRRSPLIAIAAGNVMFALGDIGFAVSGSPAAMIVSMAVFTLGEILNYPSANMLIDRIAPEGMRGTYYGAQTFGSLGQFVGPWLGGMLLTAIGGGPMFMIMAAVTLSATSLYWKGSRISMEMGLKA
;
A
#
# COMPACT_ATOMS: atom_id res chain seq x y z
N MET A 1 6.31 18.28 -15.91
CA MET A 1 5.06 17.77 -15.31
C MET A 1 4.54 16.51 -16.01
N LEU A 2 4.23 16.54 -17.30
CA LEU A 2 3.74 15.36 -18.06
C LEU A 2 4.68 14.15 -17.93
N SER A 3 5.99 14.33 -17.99
CA SER A 3 6.98 13.25 -17.82
C SER A 3 6.89 12.57 -16.45
N LEU A 4 6.61 13.32 -15.37
CA LEU A 4 6.42 12.74 -14.03
C LEU A 4 5.10 11.97 -13.93
N LEU A 5 4.03 12.43 -14.55
CA LEU A 5 2.75 11.73 -14.60
C LEU A 5 2.87 10.45 -15.42
N PHE A 6 3.47 10.52 -16.61
CA PHE A 6 3.71 9.34 -17.45
C PHE A 6 4.62 8.33 -16.75
N GLY A 7 5.71 8.80 -16.13
CA GLY A 7 6.57 7.96 -15.30
C GLY A 7 5.82 7.32 -14.13
N THR A 8 4.82 7.99 -13.55
CA THR A 8 3.96 7.40 -12.51
C THR A 8 3.13 6.25 -13.08
N VAL A 9 2.51 6.39 -14.27
CA VAL A 9 1.78 5.30 -14.92
C VAL A 9 2.70 4.10 -15.15
N LEU A 10 3.87 4.34 -15.76
CA LEU A 10 4.82 3.27 -16.08
C LEU A 10 5.34 2.57 -14.82
N ALA A 11 5.77 3.33 -13.82
CA ALA A 11 6.27 2.78 -12.55
C ALA A 11 5.19 1.97 -11.82
N ARG A 12 3.95 2.44 -11.83
CA ARG A 12 2.82 1.73 -11.21
C ARG A 12 2.40 0.48 -12.00
N ALA A 13 2.33 0.56 -13.32
CA ALA A 13 2.07 -0.61 -14.16
C ALA A 13 3.16 -1.67 -13.96
N ALA A 14 4.44 -1.27 -13.96
CA ALA A 14 5.56 -2.17 -13.77
C ALA A 14 5.54 -2.83 -12.38
N SER A 15 5.38 -2.05 -11.29
CA SER A 15 5.32 -2.63 -9.94
C SER A 15 4.10 -3.52 -9.74
N SER A 16 2.94 -3.15 -10.30
CA SER A 16 1.71 -3.95 -10.21
C SER A 16 1.75 -5.19 -11.11
N MET A 17 2.63 -5.22 -12.12
CA MET A 17 2.91 -6.40 -12.94
C MET A 17 3.66 -7.48 -12.13
N SER A 18 4.46 -7.10 -11.16
CA SER A 18 5.38 -8.02 -10.46
C SER A 18 4.99 -8.28 -9.00
N LEU A 19 4.82 -7.23 -8.19
CA LEU A 19 4.68 -7.38 -6.73
C LEU A 19 3.48 -8.22 -6.28
N PRO A 20 2.27 -8.09 -6.87
CA PRO A 20 1.14 -8.94 -6.50
C PRO A 20 1.38 -10.42 -6.79
N PHE A 21 2.25 -10.73 -7.77
CA PHE A 21 2.61 -12.10 -8.15
C PHE A 21 3.84 -12.63 -7.41
N LEU A 22 4.49 -11.81 -6.57
CA LEU A 22 5.69 -12.24 -5.83
C LEU A 22 5.41 -13.49 -4.99
N ALA A 23 4.27 -13.55 -4.31
CA ALA A 23 3.91 -14.71 -3.50
C ALA A 23 3.72 -15.98 -4.34
N ILE A 24 3.07 -15.88 -5.50
CA ILE A 24 2.91 -17.00 -6.47
C ILE A 24 4.27 -17.39 -7.03
N TYR A 25 5.11 -16.41 -7.38
CA TYR A 25 6.47 -16.66 -7.88
C TYR A 25 7.31 -17.43 -6.87
N LEU A 26 7.33 -16.99 -5.61
CA LEU A 26 8.05 -17.65 -4.53
C LEU A 26 7.54 -19.08 -4.28
N ALA A 27 6.22 -19.28 -4.26
CA ALA A 27 5.62 -20.59 -4.09
C ALA A 27 6.00 -21.58 -5.21
N LYS A 28 6.15 -21.09 -6.47
CA LYS A 28 6.51 -21.92 -7.63
C LYS A 28 8.00 -22.18 -7.77
N THR A 29 8.84 -21.22 -7.38
CA THR A 29 10.29 -21.27 -7.67
C THR A 29 11.14 -21.63 -6.46
N THR A 30 10.55 -21.64 -5.27
CA THR A 30 11.25 -21.94 -4.02
C THR A 30 10.47 -22.97 -3.21
N GLN A 31 11.12 -23.54 -2.20
CA GLN A 31 10.49 -24.47 -1.23
C GLN A 31 9.93 -23.72 -0.01
N MET A 32 9.63 -22.43 -0.13
CA MET A 32 9.13 -21.63 0.99
C MET A 32 7.70 -22.01 1.36
N SER A 33 7.43 -22.13 2.66
CA SER A 33 6.07 -22.23 3.18
C SER A 33 5.31 -20.92 2.98
N PRO A 34 3.96 -20.95 2.91
CA PRO A 34 3.15 -19.75 2.87
C PRO A 34 3.46 -18.75 3.98
N THR A 35 3.81 -19.23 5.17
CA THR A 35 4.26 -18.40 6.30
C THR A 35 5.52 -17.60 5.97
N LEU A 36 6.54 -18.26 5.41
CA LEU A 36 7.80 -17.61 5.05
C LEU A 36 7.61 -16.64 3.88
N ILE A 37 6.77 -16.98 2.91
CA ILE A 37 6.35 -16.07 1.82
C ILE A 37 5.69 -14.82 2.40
N GLY A 38 4.83 -14.98 3.41
CA GLY A 38 4.20 -13.87 4.12
C GLY A 38 5.22 -12.96 4.82
N VAL A 39 6.24 -13.52 5.45
CA VAL A 39 7.34 -12.75 6.06
C VAL A 39 8.12 -11.97 5.01
N VAL A 40 8.48 -12.61 3.90
CA VAL A 40 9.18 -11.96 2.79
C VAL A 40 8.36 -10.81 2.21
N ALA A 41 7.06 -11.03 1.94
CA ALA A 41 6.18 -10.00 1.39
C ALA A 41 5.97 -8.84 2.38
N GLY A 42 5.85 -9.13 3.68
CA GLY A 42 5.67 -8.15 4.74
C GLY A 42 6.94 -7.33 5.05
N ALA A 43 8.13 -7.85 4.74
CA ALA A 43 9.40 -7.14 5.00
C ALA A 43 9.49 -5.78 4.31
N GLY A 44 8.89 -5.64 3.12
CA GLY A 44 8.81 -4.37 2.40
C GLY A 44 8.03 -3.30 3.18
N PRO A 45 6.75 -3.51 3.52
CA PRO A 45 5.99 -2.61 4.36
C PRO A 45 6.67 -2.28 5.69
N LEU A 46 7.28 -3.25 6.37
CA LEU A 46 8.02 -3.03 7.60
C LEU A 46 9.20 -2.07 7.41
N ALA A 47 10.08 -2.37 6.45
CA ALA A 47 11.23 -1.54 6.13
C ALA A 47 10.80 -0.15 5.64
N GLY A 48 9.72 -0.06 4.84
CA GLY A 48 9.14 1.19 4.37
C GLY A 48 8.61 2.06 5.50
N THR A 49 7.95 1.47 6.50
CA THR A 49 7.48 2.18 7.70
C THR A 49 8.65 2.79 8.47
N LEU A 50 9.71 2.03 8.71
CA LEU A 50 10.92 2.52 9.37
C LEU A 50 11.65 3.56 8.51
N GLY A 51 11.81 3.27 7.20
CA GLY A 51 12.47 4.15 6.25
C GLY A 51 11.80 5.51 6.08
N GLY A 52 10.47 5.57 6.22
CA GLY A 52 9.70 6.82 6.14
C GLY A 52 10.14 7.88 7.14
N PHE A 53 10.59 7.48 8.33
CA PHE A 53 11.13 8.41 9.33
C PHE A 53 12.52 8.94 8.98
N PHE A 54 13.33 8.14 8.29
CA PHE A 54 14.69 8.53 7.91
C PHE A 54 14.74 9.21 6.55
N GLY A 55 13.78 8.90 5.66
CA GLY A 55 13.74 9.38 4.28
C GLY A 55 13.71 10.91 4.17
N GLY A 56 12.95 11.57 5.03
CA GLY A 56 12.91 13.03 5.13
C GLY A 56 14.28 13.61 5.47
N ALA A 57 14.89 13.13 6.56
CA ALA A 57 16.20 13.59 7.01
C ALA A 57 17.32 13.33 5.99
N LEU A 58 17.29 12.16 5.31
CA LEU A 58 18.23 11.88 4.22
C LEU A 58 18.01 12.81 3.03
N SER A 59 16.76 13.07 2.67
CA SER A 59 16.39 13.97 1.57
C SER A 59 16.86 15.41 1.84
N ASP A 60 16.75 15.87 3.08
CA ASP A 60 17.21 17.21 3.49
C ASP A 60 18.74 17.30 3.47
N ARG A 61 19.44 16.22 3.84
CA ARG A 61 20.90 16.17 3.90
C ARG A 61 21.56 16.01 2.52
N PHE A 62 21.06 15.09 1.72
CA PHE A 62 21.67 14.70 0.42
C PHE A 62 20.99 15.37 -0.77
N GLY A 63 19.87 16.05 -0.56
CA GLY A 63 19.04 16.67 -1.59
C GLY A 63 18.01 15.68 -2.19
N ARG A 64 16.82 16.21 -2.47
CA ARG A 64 15.69 15.43 -3.00
C ARG A 64 16.00 14.68 -4.28
N ARG A 65 16.78 15.31 -5.19
CA ARG A 65 17.18 14.72 -6.47
C ARG A 65 17.96 13.43 -6.28
N VAL A 66 18.96 13.44 -5.40
CA VAL A 66 19.86 12.29 -5.16
C VAL A 66 19.06 11.13 -4.59
N ILE A 67 18.25 11.39 -3.56
CA ILE A 67 17.45 10.36 -2.90
C ILE A 67 16.42 9.73 -3.85
N MET A 68 15.75 10.54 -4.67
CA MET A 68 14.77 10.07 -5.64
C MET A 68 15.40 9.18 -6.72
N LEU A 69 16.55 9.59 -7.27
CA LEU A 69 17.27 8.80 -8.28
C LEU A 69 17.86 7.53 -7.68
N ALA A 70 18.46 7.61 -6.49
CA ALA A 70 18.98 6.44 -5.77
C ALA A 70 17.88 5.41 -5.51
N ALA A 71 16.67 5.85 -5.12
CA ALA A 71 15.53 4.98 -4.94
C ALA A 71 15.07 4.30 -6.25
N LEU A 72 15.04 5.03 -7.37
CA LEU A 72 14.66 4.46 -8.67
C LEU A 72 15.67 3.44 -9.18
N PHE A 73 16.99 3.75 -9.12
CA PHE A 73 18.04 2.79 -9.48
C PHE A 73 18.06 1.60 -8.51
N GLY A 74 17.84 1.84 -7.21
CA GLY A 74 17.68 0.80 -6.21
C GLY A 74 16.52 -0.14 -6.56
N TRP A 75 15.36 0.39 -6.96
CA TRP A 75 14.23 -0.41 -7.43
C TRP A 75 14.58 -1.24 -8.66
N ALA A 76 15.25 -0.65 -9.66
CA ALA A 76 15.70 -1.41 -10.83
C ALA A 76 16.55 -2.62 -10.41
N GLY A 77 17.51 -2.42 -9.50
CA GLY A 77 18.36 -3.49 -8.95
C GLY A 77 17.57 -4.52 -8.16
N VAL A 78 16.59 -4.09 -7.35
CA VAL A 78 15.70 -4.99 -6.58
C VAL A 78 14.92 -5.93 -7.49
N PHE A 79 14.28 -5.40 -8.54
CA PHE A 79 13.46 -6.21 -9.43
C PHE A 79 14.30 -7.18 -10.28
N VAL A 80 15.47 -6.76 -10.75
CA VAL A 80 16.44 -7.68 -11.37
C VAL A 80 16.89 -8.73 -10.35
N GLY A 81 17.17 -8.31 -9.11
CA GLY A 81 17.52 -9.22 -8.02
C GLY A 81 16.45 -10.27 -7.74
N PHE A 82 15.16 -9.91 -7.72
CA PHE A 82 14.07 -10.88 -7.56
C PHE A 82 14.06 -11.94 -8.67
N SER A 83 14.41 -11.60 -9.90
CA SER A 83 14.45 -12.54 -11.01
C SER A 83 15.62 -13.52 -10.95
N LEU A 84 16.72 -13.15 -10.27
CA LEU A 84 17.95 -13.92 -10.18
C LEU A 84 18.10 -14.66 -8.84
N ALA A 85 17.39 -14.22 -7.80
CA ALA A 85 17.51 -14.78 -6.46
C ALA A 85 16.99 -16.22 -6.40
N LYS A 86 17.65 -17.00 -5.54
CA LYS A 86 17.28 -18.40 -5.23
C LYS A 86 17.12 -18.64 -3.73
N LEU A 87 17.78 -17.84 -2.90
CA LEU A 87 17.80 -18.03 -1.46
C LEU A 87 16.71 -17.20 -0.76
N PRO A 88 15.97 -17.77 0.21
CA PRO A 88 14.94 -17.05 0.98
C PRO A 88 15.44 -15.74 1.61
N LEU A 89 16.64 -15.74 2.16
CA LEU A 89 17.23 -14.55 2.77
C LEU A 89 17.43 -13.40 1.75
N VAL A 90 17.82 -13.74 0.52
CA VAL A 90 18.00 -12.73 -0.54
C VAL A 90 16.67 -12.10 -0.89
N PHE A 91 15.59 -12.88 -1.01
CA PHE A 91 14.24 -12.36 -1.24
C PHE A 91 13.77 -11.45 -0.10
N LEU A 92 14.07 -11.83 1.16
CA LEU A 92 13.73 -11.00 2.33
C LEU A 92 14.45 -9.65 2.28
N LEU A 93 15.76 -9.65 2.00
CA LEU A 93 16.55 -8.42 1.89
C LEU A 93 16.08 -7.54 0.73
N LEU A 94 15.84 -8.13 -0.45
CA LEU A 94 15.31 -7.40 -1.61
C LEU A 94 13.94 -6.78 -1.31
N SER A 95 13.06 -7.52 -0.61
CA SER A 95 11.76 -7.00 -0.19
C SER A 95 11.90 -5.82 0.77
N ALA A 96 12.80 -5.89 1.73
CA ALA A 96 13.10 -4.79 2.63
C ALA A 96 13.64 -3.57 1.87
N VAL A 97 14.59 -3.75 0.96
CA VAL A 97 15.14 -2.68 0.11
C VAL A 97 14.03 -2.08 -0.79
N ASN A 98 13.12 -2.91 -1.33
CA ASN A 98 11.95 -2.43 -2.07
C ASN A 98 11.10 -1.45 -1.25
N GLY A 99 10.83 -1.79 0.01
CA GLY A 99 10.09 -0.93 0.93
C GLY A 99 10.81 0.39 1.23
N LEU A 100 12.13 0.34 1.44
CA LEU A 100 12.96 1.55 1.63
C LEU A 100 12.93 2.44 0.38
N CYS A 101 13.13 1.89 -0.81
CA CYS A 101 13.05 2.64 -2.06
C CYS A 101 11.69 3.34 -2.19
N ARG A 102 10.60 2.65 -1.85
CA ARG A 102 9.25 3.23 -1.88
C ARG A 102 9.11 4.39 -0.90
N SER A 103 9.57 4.22 0.33
CA SER A 103 9.45 5.24 1.38
C SER A 103 10.28 6.49 1.10
N PHE A 104 11.36 6.35 0.35
CA PHE A 104 12.20 7.47 -0.07
C PHE A 104 11.67 8.17 -1.32
N TYR A 105 11.17 7.42 -2.31
CA TYR A 105 10.72 7.96 -3.58
C TYR A 105 9.37 8.68 -3.50
N GLU A 106 8.37 8.05 -2.86
CA GLU A 106 6.98 8.52 -2.90
C GLU A 106 6.79 9.95 -2.36
N PRO A 107 7.27 10.28 -1.14
CA PRO A 107 7.12 11.64 -0.60
C PRO A 107 7.90 12.68 -1.41
N VAL A 108 9.10 12.33 -1.86
CA VAL A 108 9.97 13.24 -2.61
C VAL A 108 9.39 13.53 -3.98
N SER A 109 8.85 12.52 -4.68
CA SER A 109 8.16 12.68 -5.96
C SER A 109 6.91 13.57 -5.83
N GLN A 110 6.14 13.41 -4.75
CA GLN A 110 4.97 14.26 -4.48
C GLN A 110 5.38 15.70 -4.20
N ALA A 111 6.41 15.91 -3.40
CA ALA A 111 6.93 17.24 -3.11
C ALA A 111 7.44 17.94 -4.38
N LEU A 112 8.18 17.22 -5.24
CA LEU A 112 8.62 17.74 -6.52
C LEU A 112 7.45 18.15 -7.42
N MET A 113 6.40 17.34 -7.50
CA MET A 113 5.19 17.70 -8.26
C MET A 113 4.51 18.95 -7.69
N ALA A 114 4.45 19.08 -6.36
CA ALA A 114 3.89 20.26 -5.71
C ALA A 114 4.71 21.51 -5.99
N ASP A 115 6.05 21.42 -5.96
CA ASP A 115 6.95 22.55 -6.19
C ASP A 115 6.92 23.02 -7.65
N LEU A 116 6.76 22.11 -8.60
CA LEU A 116 6.64 22.40 -10.03
C LEU A 116 5.23 22.85 -10.47
N THR A 117 4.28 22.94 -9.53
CA THR A 117 2.87 23.24 -9.85
C THR A 117 2.38 24.48 -9.09
N PRO A 118 1.82 25.50 -9.78
CA PRO A 118 1.14 26.62 -9.14
C PRO A 118 0.07 26.13 -8.16
N LYS A 119 -0.12 26.83 -7.04
CA LYS A 119 -1.04 26.42 -5.96
C LYS A 119 -2.46 26.11 -6.47
N GLU A 120 -2.94 26.90 -7.42
CA GLU A 120 -4.29 26.82 -8.00
C GLU A 120 -4.47 25.54 -8.85
N GLN A 121 -3.39 24.96 -9.37
CA GLN A 121 -3.41 23.78 -10.24
C GLN A 121 -3.04 22.49 -9.50
N ARG A 122 -2.59 22.56 -8.24
CA ARG A 122 -2.14 21.40 -7.47
C ARG A 122 -3.20 20.32 -7.36
N PHE A 123 -4.45 20.71 -7.09
CA PHE A 123 -5.57 19.77 -7.03
C PHE A 123 -5.70 18.95 -8.32
N ARG A 124 -5.66 19.62 -9.47
CA ARG A 124 -5.74 18.96 -10.80
C ARG A 124 -4.58 18.00 -11.01
N VAL A 125 -3.37 18.41 -10.70
CA VAL A 125 -2.15 17.58 -10.89
C VAL A 125 -2.17 16.34 -9.98
N PHE A 126 -2.55 16.49 -8.72
CA PHE A 126 -2.67 15.35 -7.81
C PHE A 126 -3.81 14.39 -8.19
N SER A 127 -4.92 14.93 -8.71
CA SER A 127 -6.01 14.12 -9.27
C SER A 127 -5.55 13.32 -10.50
N MET A 128 -4.78 13.96 -11.41
CA MET A 128 -4.19 13.26 -12.55
C MET A 128 -3.18 12.20 -12.12
N ARG A 129 -2.36 12.49 -11.09
CA ARG A 129 -1.45 11.50 -10.50
C ARG A 129 -2.20 10.31 -9.93
N TYR A 130 -3.30 10.55 -9.23
CA TYR A 130 -4.14 9.49 -8.70
C TYR A 130 -4.74 8.61 -9.81
N LEU A 131 -5.25 9.24 -10.88
CA LEU A 131 -5.72 8.52 -12.06
C LEU A 131 -4.60 7.70 -12.71
N ALA A 132 -3.40 8.28 -12.85
CA ALA A 132 -2.22 7.60 -13.38
C ALA A 132 -1.84 6.34 -12.57
N ILE A 133 -1.91 6.42 -11.24
CA ILE A 133 -1.69 5.27 -10.34
C ILE A 133 -2.71 4.17 -10.62
N ASN A 134 -4.00 4.51 -10.68
CA ASN A 134 -5.07 3.51 -10.87
C ASN A 134 -5.02 2.87 -12.27
N ILE A 135 -4.69 3.63 -13.31
CA ILE A 135 -4.46 3.06 -14.66
C ILE A 135 -3.33 2.03 -14.60
N GLY A 136 -2.20 2.37 -13.96
CA GLY A 136 -1.08 1.44 -13.80
C GLY A 136 -1.47 0.18 -13.03
N VAL A 137 -2.22 0.33 -11.94
CA VAL A 137 -2.70 -0.79 -11.11
C VAL A 137 -3.73 -1.65 -11.84
N ALA A 138 -4.56 -1.07 -12.73
CA ALA A 138 -5.53 -1.83 -13.51
C ALA A 138 -4.87 -2.71 -14.59
N VAL A 139 -3.86 -2.18 -15.28
CA VAL A 139 -3.21 -2.84 -16.42
C VAL A 139 -2.08 -3.78 -15.97
N GLY A 140 -1.34 -3.39 -14.93
CA GLY A 140 -0.15 -4.12 -14.47
C GLY A 140 -0.37 -5.61 -14.21
N PRO A 141 -1.35 -6.03 -13.42
CA PRO A 141 -1.58 -7.45 -13.11
C PRO A 141 -1.90 -8.29 -14.33
N LEU A 142 -2.64 -7.76 -15.33
CA LEU A 142 -2.90 -8.46 -16.59
C LEU A 142 -1.62 -8.71 -17.37
N LEU A 143 -0.75 -7.70 -17.44
CA LEU A 143 0.59 -7.86 -18.04
C LEU A 143 1.42 -8.87 -17.26
N GLY A 144 1.35 -8.82 -15.90
CA GLY A 144 2.04 -9.75 -15.02
C GLY A 144 1.64 -11.22 -15.26
N ALA A 145 0.35 -11.49 -15.36
CA ALA A 145 -0.16 -12.82 -15.69
C ALA A 145 0.27 -13.25 -17.10
N PHE A 146 0.12 -12.37 -18.09
CA PHE A 146 0.48 -12.67 -19.49
C PHE A 146 1.98 -13.01 -19.67
N PHE A 147 2.87 -12.19 -19.11
CA PHE A 147 4.32 -12.43 -19.18
C PHE A 147 4.75 -13.58 -18.27
N GLY A 148 4.09 -13.75 -17.11
CA GLY A 148 4.33 -14.83 -16.18
C GLY A 148 4.01 -16.22 -16.75
N LEU A 149 3.11 -16.32 -17.73
CA LEU A 149 2.87 -17.56 -18.49
C LEU A 149 4.07 -18.00 -19.33
N LYS A 150 4.89 -17.06 -19.83
CA LYS A 150 6.10 -17.36 -20.61
C LYS A 150 7.28 -17.71 -19.70
N SER A 151 7.46 -16.98 -18.64
CA SER A 151 8.48 -17.20 -17.60
C SER A 151 8.08 -16.48 -16.34
N SER A 152 8.08 -17.15 -15.19
CA SER A 152 7.73 -16.56 -13.90
C SER A 152 8.66 -15.42 -13.47
N ALA A 153 9.90 -15.38 -13.97
CA ALA A 153 10.88 -14.32 -13.70
C ALA A 153 10.73 -13.10 -14.63
N LEU A 154 10.10 -13.25 -15.80
CA LEU A 154 10.02 -12.20 -16.82
C LEU A 154 9.33 -10.90 -16.35
N PRO A 155 8.22 -10.94 -15.60
CA PRO A 155 7.60 -9.73 -15.05
C PRO A 155 8.58 -8.92 -14.19
N PHE A 156 9.42 -9.57 -13.39
CA PHE A 156 10.40 -8.90 -12.53
C PHE A 156 11.51 -8.24 -13.36
N LEU A 157 12.03 -8.92 -14.37
CA LEU A 157 13.03 -8.36 -15.29
C LEU A 157 12.49 -7.13 -16.03
N LEU A 158 11.29 -7.24 -16.58
CA LEU A 158 10.64 -6.13 -17.28
C LEU A 158 10.38 -4.95 -16.33
N THR A 159 9.96 -5.21 -15.10
CA THR A 159 9.80 -4.16 -14.08
C THR A 159 11.12 -3.48 -13.78
N GLY A 160 12.20 -4.24 -13.59
CA GLY A 160 13.55 -3.68 -13.39
C GLY A 160 13.99 -2.80 -14.55
N LEU A 161 13.78 -3.24 -15.78
CA LEU A 161 14.07 -2.47 -16.98
C LEU A 161 13.27 -1.15 -17.05
N VAL A 162 11.96 -1.20 -16.78
CA VAL A 162 11.10 -0.01 -16.76
C VAL A 162 11.59 1.00 -15.72
N TYR A 163 11.93 0.54 -14.50
CA TYR A 163 12.47 1.43 -13.48
C TYR A 163 13.84 2.02 -13.87
N PHE A 164 14.69 1.22 -14.50
CA PHE A 164 15.98 1.69 -14.99
C PHE A 164 15.82 2.78 -16.05
N VAL A 165 15.01 2.51 -17.09
CA VAL A 165 14.71 3.48 -18.15
C VAL A 165 14.09 4.75 -17.58
N TYR A 166 13.17 4.61 -16.63
CA TYR A 166 12.55 5.77 -15.97
C TYR A 166 13.57 6.56 -15.14
N ALA A 167 14.47 5.89 -14.40
CA ALA A 167 15.52 6.53 -13.63
C ALA A 167 16.46 7.35 -14.54
N VAL A 168 16.90 6.76 -15.66
CA VAL A 168 17.76 7.43 -16.66
C VAL A 168 17.02 8.60 -17.29
N SER A 169 15.78 8.41 -17.73
CA SER A 169 14.96 9.47 -18.33
C SER A 169 14.77 10.66 -17.38
N LEU A 170 14.47 10.36 -16.11
CA LEU A 170 14.31 11.40 -15.09
C LEU A 170 15.64 12.11 -14.80
N TYR A 171 16.75 11.38 -14.75
CA TYR A 171 18.08 11.95 -14.58
C TYR A 171 18.43 12.95 -15.71
N VAL A 172 18.21 12.53 -16.96
CA VAL A 172 18.45 13.38 -18.14
C VAL A 172 17.56 14.62 -18.11
N LEU A 173 16.27 14.46 -17.80
CA LEU A 173 15.34 15.59 -17.69
C LEU A 173 15.76 16.59 -16.60
N LEU A 174 16.13 16.10 -15.41
CA LEU A 174 16.59 16.97 -14.31
C LEU A 174 17.87 17.74 -14.68
N LEU A 175 18.77 17.13 -15.48
CA LEU A 175 19.94 17.81 -16.02
C LEU A 175 19.55 18.87 -17.04
N ALA A 176 18.71 18.52 -18.03
CA ALA A 176 18.28 19.41 -19.10
C ALA A 176 17.56 20.68 -18.59
N PHE A 177 16.76 20.53 -17.52
CA PHE A 177 16.07 21.66 -16.89
C PHE A 177 16.91 22.39 -15.84
N GLY A 178 18.20 22.06 -15.69
CA GLY A 178 19.11 22.74 -14.76
C GLY A 178 18.72 22.57 -13.27
N ILE A 179 17.86 21.61 -12.93
CA ILE A 179 17.40 21.36 -11.57
C ILE A 179 18.54 20.63 -10.80
N LYS A 180 19.52 21.41 -10.37
CA LYS A 180 20.70 20.88 -9.65
C LYS A 180 20.40 20.56 -8.18
N ARG A 181 19.55 21.36 -7.52
CA ARG A 181 19.15 21.18 -6.13
C ARG A 181 17.65 21.47 -5.99
N ILE A 182 16.93 20.59 -5.39
CA ILE A 182 15.54 20.81 -5.03
C ILE A 182 15.56 21.01 -3.51
N GLU A 183 15.57 22.28 -3.09
CA GLU A 183 15.49 22.63 -1.67
C GLU A 183 14.04 22.54 -1.23
N GLY A 184 13.79 21.78 -0.16
CA GLY A 184 12.47 21.74 0.49
C GLY A 184 12.40 22.79 1.59
N GLU A 185 11.24 23.41 1.78
CA GLU A 185 10.95 24.08 3.05
C GLU A 185 11.18 23.07 4.18
N ALA A 186 11.94 23.46 5.20
CA ALA A 186 12.19 22.65 6.39
C ALA A 186 10.83 22.32 7.06
N LYS A 187 10.30 21.13 6.76
CA LYS A 187 9.13 20.63 7.51
C LYS A 187 9.59 20.17 8.89
N SER A 188 8.76 20.40 9.87
CA SER A 188 8.95 19.94 11.26
C SER A 188 9.54 18.52 11.26
N ASN A 189 10.71 18.38 11.89
CA ASN A 189 11.39 17.09 12.03
C ASN A 189 10.55 16.17 12.92
N VAL A 190 9.61 15.44 12.32
CA VAL A 190 8.88 14.39 13.02
C VAL A 190 9.83 13.22 13.18
N THR A 191 10.26 12.98 14.40
CA THR A 191 11.13 11.85 14.76
C THR A 191 10.29 10.68 15.27
N ILE A 192 10.83 9.45 15.20
CA ILE A 192 10.22 8.27 15.84
C ILE A 192 9.96 8.56 17.34
N GLY A 193 10.88 9.25 18.01
CA GLY A 193 10.74 9.60 19.42
C GLY A 193 9.56 10.53 19.70
N SER A 194 9.34 11.57 18.87
CA SER A 194 8.20 12.49 19.02
C SER A 194 6.87 11.77 18.75
N ALA A 195 6.80 10.95 17.72
CA ALA A 195 5.62 10.15 17.42
C ALA A 195 5.31 9.17 18.56
N TRP A 196 6.32 8.46 19.08
CA TRP A 196 6.18 7.54 20.20
C TRP A 196 5.72 8.22 21.49
N HIS A 197 6.24 9.40 21.77
CA HIS A 197 5.84 10.18 22.94
C HIS A 197 4.35 10.57 22.89
N VAL A 198 3.87 11.01 21.73
CA VAL A 198 2.46 11.34 21.52
C VAL A 198 1.58 10.09 21.66
N ILE A 199 1.96 8.97 21.04
CA ILE A 199 1.22 7.70 21.16
C ILE A 199 1.08 7.27 22.61
N ARG A 200 2.12 7.43 23.44
CA ARG A 200 2.06 7.06 24.87
C ARG A 200 1.08 7.93 25.67
N ARG A 201 0.92 9.20 25.32
CA ARG A 201 0.10 10.16 26.08
C ARG A 201 -1.36 10.21 25.60
N ASP A 202 -1.60 10.01 24.33
CA ASP A 202 -2.94 10.10 23.75
C ASP A 202 -3.61 8.72 23.64
N GLY A 203 -4.60 8.48 24.52
CA GLY A 203 -5.39 7.25 24.55
C GLY A 203 -6.27 7.06 23.32
N ALA A 204 -6.84 8.14 22.77
CA ALA A 204 -7.66 8.11 21.56
C ALA A 204 -6.81 7.71 20.35
N LEU A 205 -5.64 8.35 20.20
CA LEU A 205 -4.68 8.02 19.13
C LEU A 205 -4.26 6.56 19.21
N ARG A 206 -3.95 6.01 20.40
CA ARG A 206 -3.62 4.58 20.55
C ARG A 206 -4.71 3.67 20.06
N CYS A 207 -5.97 3.96 20.38
CA CYS A 207 -7.11 3.17 19.89
C CYS A 207 -7.24 3.24 18.37
N TYR A 208 -7.06 4.41 17.77
CA TYR A 208 -7.12 4.58 16.32
C TYR A 208 -5.97 3.88 15.59
N LEU A 209 -4.76 3.95 16.12
CA LEU A 209 -3.60 3.22 15.58
C LEU A 209 -3.80 1.71 15.68
N GLY A 210 -4.31 1.22 16.80
CA GLY A 210 -4.67 -0.19 16.97
C GLY A 210 -5.73 -0.65 15.96
N GLY A 211 -6.79 0.15 15.78
CA GLY A 211 -7.82 -0.11 14.76
C GLY A 211 -7.26 -0.10 13.34
N SER A 212 -6.39 0.86 13.00
CA SER A 212 -5.71 0.94 11.71
C SER A 212 -4.79 -0.25 11.47
N MET A 213 -4.04 -0.69 12.49
CA MET A 213 -3.17 -1.85 12.40
C MET A 213 -3.96 -3.14 12.14
N ILE A 214 -5.07 -3.34 12.88
CA ILE A 214 -5.95 -4.50 12.68
C ILE A 214 -6.61 -4.46 11.30
N GLY A 215 -7.10 -3.30 10.87
CA GLY A 215 -7.64 -3.12 9.51
C GLY A 215 -6.59 -3.42 8.43
N ALA A 216 -5.35 -3.01 8.64
CA ALA A 216 -4.25 -3.29 7.71
C ALA A 216 -3.87 -4.79 7.67
N ILE A 217 -4.05 -5.54 8.78
CA ILE A 217 -3.89 -7.00 8.80
C ILE A 217 -4.90 -7.65 7.85
N GLY A 218 -6.19 -7.29 7.94
CA GLY A 218 -7.23 -7.80 7.04
C GLY A 218 -6.98 -7.40 5.58
N TYR A 219 -6.75 -6.12 5.32
CA TYR A 219 -6.52 -5.61 3.97
C TYR A 219 -5.34 -6.28 3.25
N SER A 220 -4.26 -6.56 3.96
CA SER A 220 -3.05 -7.13 3.36
C SER A 220 -3.22 -8.56 2.82
N GLN A 221 -4.30 -9.26 3.20
CA GLN A 221 -4.61 -10.59 2.67
C GLN A 221 -4.93 -10.55 1.17
N MET A 222 -5.47 -9.44 0.68
CA MET A 222 -5.84 -9.27 -0.72
C MET A 222 -4.68 -9.53 -1.70
N THR A 223 -3.44 -9.18 -1.34
CA THR A 223 -2.31 -9.29 -2.27
C THR A 223 -1.46 -10.55 -2.04
N VAL A 224 -1.30 -11.00 -0.82
CA VAL A 224 -0.35 -12.07 -0.49
C VAL A 224 -1.03 -13.43 -0.34
N THR A 225 -1.98 -13.54 0.56
CA THR A 225 -2.64 -14.82 0.85
C THR A 225 -3.72 -15.16 -0.17
N LEU A 226 -4.47 -14.17 -0.65
CA LEU A 226 -5.47 -14.38 -1.70
C LEU A 226 -4.80 -14.89 -2.98
N SER A 227 -3.64 -14.35 -3.36
CA SER A 227 -2.91 -14.80 -4.55
C SER A 227 -2.53 -16.29 -4.45
N GLN A 228 -2.02 -16.73 -3.30
CA GLN A 228 -1.66 -18.13 -3.05
C GLN A 228 -2.90 -19.03 -2.99
N TYR A 229 -3.97 -18.57 -2.34
CA TYR A 229 -5.21 -19.31 -2.21
C TYR A 229 -5.89 -19.56 -3.55
N VAL A 230 -5.98 -18.52 -4.39
CA VAL A 230 -6.57 -18.61 -5.74
C VAL A 230 -5.72 -19.48 -6.64
N GLU A 231 -4.38 -19.35 -6.60
CA GLU A 231 -3.46 -20.16 -7.40
C GLU A 231 -3.56 -21.65 -7.05
N GLY A 232 -3.71 -21.98 -5.77
CA GLY A 232 -3.83 -23.38 -5.34
C GLY A 232 -5.23 -23.99 -5.56
N ARG A 233 -6.25 -23.18 -5.83
CA ARG A 233 -7.66 -23.64 -5.90
C ARG A 233 -8.25 -23.68 -7.32
N PHE A 234 -7.79 -22.83 -8.22
CA PHE A 234 -8.34 -22.69 -9.57
C PHE A 234 -7.27 -23.02 -10.62
N ALA A 235 -7.67 -23.75 -11.68
CA ALA A 235 -6.77 -24.19 -12.74
C ALA A 235 -5.99 -23.02 -13.42
N ALA A 236 -6.62 -21.83 -13.51
CA ALA A 236 -5.98 -20.61 -14.02
C ALA A 236 -5.85 -19.56 -12.92
N GLY A 237 -5.37 -19.97 -11.74
CA GLY A 237 -5.36 -19.15 -10.53
C GLY A 237 -4.62 -17.81 -10.68
N ALA A 238 -3.44 -17.81 -11.30
CA ALA A 238 -2.68 -16.57 -11.55
C ALA A 238 -3.45 -15.59 -12.46
N MET A 239 -4.14 -16.09 -13.49
CA MET A 239 -4.97 -15.25 -14.36
C MET A 239 -6.20 -14.74 -13.63
N LEU A 240 -6.86 -15.60 -12.85
CA LEU A 240 -7.99 -15.18 -12.00
C LEU A 240 -7.54 -14.09 -11.02
N PHE A 241 -6.40 -14.26 -10.36
CA PHE A 241 -5.86 -13.25 -9.47
C PHE A 241 -5.59 -11.92 -10.18
N ALA A 242 -5.05 -11.94 -11.41
CA ALA A 242 -4.89 -10.73 -12.23
C ALA A 242 -6.23 -10.05 -12.52
N VAL A 243 -7.26 -10.81 -12.86
CA VAL A 243 -8.62 -10.29 -13.06
C VAL A 243 -9.16 -9.66 -11.77
N LEU A 244 -8.97 -10.32 -10.61
CA LEU A 244 -9.38 -9.76 -9.32
C LEU A 244 -8.72 -8.41 -9.04
N MET A 245 -7.41 -8.27 -9.28
CA MET A 245 -6.70 -7.00 -9.11
C MET A 245 -7.19 -5.93 -10.09
N THR A 246 -7.52 -6.31 -11.31
CA THR A 246 -8.11 -5.40 -12.30
C THR A 246 -9.52 -4.95 -11.88
N VAL A 247 -10.34 -5.87 -11.38
CA VAL A 247 -11.68 -5.56 -10.83
C VAL A 247 -11.56 -4.59 -9.65
N ASN A 248 -10.59 -4.80 -8.73
CA ASN A 248 -10.30 -3.86 -7.65
C ASN A 248 -10.04 -2.46 -8.22
N ALA A 249 -9.09 -2.30 -9.14
CA ALA A 249 -8.73 -1.00 -9.69
C ALA A 249 -9.89 -0.32 -10.44
N ILE A 250 -10.65 -1.06 -11.24
CA ILE A 250 -11.83 -0.54 -11.96
C ILE A 250 -12.91 -0.10 -10.97
N THR A 251 -13.18 -0.90 -9.93
CA THR A 251 -14.16 -0.57 -8.89
C THR A 251 -13.78 0.72 -8.17
N VAL A 252 -12.49 0.90 -7.83
CA VAL A 252 -11.97 2.15 -7.26
C VAL A 252 -12.22 3.32 -8.23
N ILE A 253 -11.83 3.20 -9.50
CA ILE A 253 -11.99 4.29 -10.49
C ILE A 253 -13.46 4.71 -10.62
N LEU A 254 -14.38 3.76 -10.69
CA LEU A 254 -15.79 4.02 -10.91
C LEU A 254 -16.51 4.54 -9.66
N LEU A 255 -16.21 3.99 -8.48
CA LEU A 255 -17.01 4.17 -7.28
C LEU A 255 -16.37 5.06 -6.21
N GLN A 256 -15.09 5.42 -6.34
CA GLN A 256 -14.43 6.26 -5.33
C GLN A 256 -15.13 7.60 -5.12
N VAL A 257 -15.39 8.34 -6.20
CA VAL A 257 -15.98 9.70 -6.07
C VAL A 257 -17.37 9.67 -5.41
N PRO A 258 -18.32 8.83 -5.84
CA PRO A 258 -19.64 8.77 -5.19
C PRO A 258 -19.58 8.28 -3.74
N LEU A 259 -18.74 7.29 -3.43
CA LEU A 259 -18.63 6.75 -2.08
C LEU A 259 -17.91 7.69 -1.11
N VAL A 260 -16.85 8.38 -1.56
CA VAL A 260 -16.18 9.41 -0.75
C VAL A 260 -17.13 10.57 -0.46
N ARG A 261 -17.87 11.05 -1.45
CA ARG A 261 -18.90 12.09 -1.23
C ARG A 261 -20.00 11.65 -0.25
N TRP A 262 -20.39 10.37 -0.31
CA TRP A 262 -21.33 9.81 0.67
C TRP A 262 -20.72 9.81 2.07
N ALA A 263 -19.44 9.41 2.23
CA ALA A 263 -18.74 9.39 3.50
C ALA A 263 -18.57 10.80 4.10
N GLU A 264 -18.20 11.79 3.28
CA GLU A 264 -18.04 13.20 3.68
C GLU A 264 -19.34 13.84 4.21
N ARG A 265 -20.50 13.41 3.69
CA ARG A 265 -21.80 13.87 4.17
C ARG A 265 -22.19 13.32 5.54
N ARG A 266 -21.44 12.34 6.07
CA ARG A 266 -21.69 11.79 7.40
C ARG A 266 -21.10 12.67 8.48
N ARG A 267 -21.78 12.74 9.63
CA ARG A 267 -21.33 13.57 10.78
C ARG A 267 -20.00 13.08 11.34
N SER A 268 -19.72 11.77 11.26
CA SER A 268 -18.49 11.18 11.77
C SER A 268 -17.85 10.24 10.73
N PRO A 269 -16.53 10.32 10.52
CA PRO A 269 -15.78 9.38 9.69
C PRO A 269 -15.90 7.93 10.16
N LEU A 270 -16.20 7.72 11.43
CA LEU A 270 -16.35 6.38 12.03
C LEU A 270 -17.47 5.56 11.37
N ILE A 271 -18.55 6.21 10.91
CA ILE A 271 -19.65 5.53 10.20
C ILE A 271 -19.12 4.95 8.88
N ALA A 272 -18.30 5.72 8.16
CA ALA A 272 -17.70 5.27 6.90
C ALA A 272 -16.66 4.17 7.15
N ILE A 273 -15.84 4.28 8.20
CA ILE A 273 -14.87 3.23 8.61
C ILE A 273 -15.62 1.94 8.99
N ALA A 274 -16.69 2.03 9.80
CA ALA A 274 -17.48 0.86 10.19
C ALA A 274 -18.13 0.18 8.98
N ALA A 275 -18.75 0.96 8.07
CA ALA A 275 -19.28 0.45 6.81
C ALA A 275 -18.19 -0.20 5.95
N GLY A 276 -17.01 0.42 5.88
CA GLY A 276 -15.85 -0.12 5.16
C GLY A 276 -15.38 -1.45 5.74
N ASN A 277 -15.29 -1.56 7.07
CA ASN A 277 -14.91 -2.81 7.74
C ASN A 277 -15.95 -3.93 7.51
N VAL A 278 -17.25 -3.59 7.46
CA VAL A 278 -18.30 -4.55 7.10
C VAL A 278 -18.11 -5.02 5.64
N MET A 279 -17.85 -4.13 4.72
CA MET A 279 -17.61 -4.50 3.30
C MET A 279 -16.35 -5.37 3.16
N PHE A 280 -15.26 -5.05 3.86
CA PHE A 280 -14.08 -5.92 3.92
C PHE A 280 -14.42 -7.32 4.43
N ALA A 281 -15.14 -7.41 5.55
CA ALA A 281 -15.53 -8.69 6.13
C ALA A 281 -16.45 -9.50 5.21
N LEU A 282 -17.41 -8.86 4.54
CA LEU A 282 -18.26 -9.52 3.54
C LEU A 282 -17.45 -10.01 2.34
N GLY A 283 -16.46 -9.24 1.90
CA GLY A 283 -15.51 -9.65 0.85
C GLY A 283 -14.70 -10.87 1.27
N ASP A 284 -14.13 -10.86 2.47
CA ASP A 284 -13.39 -12.00 3.05
C ASP A 284 -14.26 -13.26 3.19
N ILE A 285 -15.48 -13.12 3.71
CA ILE A 285 -16.46 -14.22 3.77
C ILE A 285 -16.74 -14.73 2.35
N GLY A 286 -16.93 -13.81 1.40
CA GLY A 286 -17.11 -14.15 0.00
C GLY A 286 -15.93 -14.97 -0.54
N PHE A 287 -14.69 -14.58 -0.31
CA PHE A 287 -13.51 -15.36 -0.71
C PHE A 287 -13.50 -16.75 -0.04
N ALA A 288 -13.88 -16.83 1.24
CA ALA A 288 -13.90 -18.08 1.98
C ALA A 288 -14.85 -19.13 1.36
N VAL A 289 -16.05 -18.70 0.98
CA VAL A 289 -17.12 -19.60 0.51
C VAL A 289 -17.21 -19.75 -1.01
N SER A 290 -16.51 -18.89 -1.78
CA SER A 290 -16.60 -18.91 -3.24
C SER A 290 -16.07 -20.20 -3.86
N GLY A 291 -16.91 -20.89 -4.60
CA GLY A 291 -16.56 -22.08 -5.38
C GLY A 291 -16.31 -21.79 -6.89
N SER A 292 -16.51 -20.55 -7.35
CA SER A 292 -16.40 -20.19 -8.76
C SER A 292 -15.62 -18.89 -8.98
N PRO A 293 -14.98 -18.71 -10.14
CA PRO A 293 -14.31 -17.43 -10.49
C PRO A 293 -15.25 -16.22 -10.44
N ALA A 294 -16.51 -16.38 -10.86
CA ALA A 294 -17.48 -15.30 -10.85
C ALA A 294 -17.80 -14.83 -9.40
N ALA A 295 -17.95 -15.77 -8.45
CA ALA A 295 -18.16 -15.44 -7.05
C ALA A 295 -16.94 -14.74 -6.45
N MET A 296 -15.72 -15.14 -6.81
CA MET A 296 -14.48 -14.44 -6.41
C MET A 296 -14.44 -12.99 -6.92
N ILE A 297 -14.87 -12.75 -8.17
CA ILE A 297 -14.95 -11.40 -8.76
C ILE A 297 -15.93 -10.52 -7.98
N VAL A 298 -17.12 -11.03 -7.67
CA VAL A 298 -18.10 -10.29 -6.85
C VAL A 298 -17.54 -10.00 -5.45
N SER A 299 -16.92 -10.99 -4.82
CA SER A 299 -16.28 -10.82 -3.50
C SER A 299 -15.19 -9.74 -3.52
N MET A 300 -14.39 -9.68 -4.58
CA MET A 300 -13.38 -8.63 -4.76
C MET A 300 -14.03 -7.25 -4.92
N ALA A 301 -15.09 -7.13 -5.69
CA ALA A 301 -15.81 -5.86 -5.84
C ALA A 301 -16.36 -5.37 -4.48
N VAL A 302 -16.97 -6.26 -3.68
CA VAL A 302 -17.45 -5.95 -2.33
C VAL A 302 -16.29 -5.55 -1.41
N PHE A 303 -15.20 -6.30 -1.41
CA PHE A 303 -14.01 -5.98 -0.61
C PHE A 303 -13.46 -4.58 -0.96
N THR A 304 -13.46 -4.23 -2.24
CA THR A 304 -12.98 -2.92 -2.73
C THR A 304 -13.87 -1.76 -2.26
N LEU A 305 -15.18 -1.96 -2.07
CA LEU A 305 -16.03 -0.93 -1.43
C LEU A 305 -15.53 -0.61 -0.01
N GLY A 306 -15.06 -1.63 0.71
CA GLY A 306 -14.42 -1.46 2.01
C GLY A 306 -13.16 -0.59 1.94
N GLU A 307 -12.31 -0.82 0.96
CA GLU A 307 -11.10 -0.04 0.70
C GLU A 307 -11.43 1.44 0.45
N ILE A 308 -12.37 1.72 -0.45
CA ILE A 308 -12.78 3.08 -0.82
C ILE A 308 -13.32 3.86 0.37
N LEU A 309 -14.06 3.21 1.26
CA LEU A 309 -14.64 3.85 2.44
C LEU A 309 -13.62 4.04 3.58
N ASN A 310 -12.74 3.09 3.77
CA ASN A 310 -11.85 3.05 4.94
C ASN A 310 -10.67 4.03 4.80
N TYR A 311 -9.95 4.00 3.69
CA TYR A 311 -8.71 4.77 3.51
C TYR A 311 -8.89 6.30 3.68
N PRO A 312 -9.80 6.97 2.97
CA PRO A 312 -10.00 8.41 3.13
C PRO A 312 -10.52 8.77 4.52
N SER A 313 -11.41 7.93 5.07
CA SER A 313 -12.04 8.19 6.37
C SER A 313 -11.05 8.06 7.54
N ALA A 314 -10.10 7.13 7.46
CA ALA A 314 -9.03 7.00 8.44
C ALA A 314 -8.11 8.23 8.44
N ASN A 315 -7.75 8.76 7.26
CA ASN A 315 -6.97 9.99 7.16
C ASN A 315 -7.73 11.22 7.72
N MET A 316 -9.02 11.33 7.40
CA MET A 316 -9.87 12.40 7.92
C MET A 316 -10.04 12.31 9.45
N LEU A 317 -10.09 11.09 10.00
CA LEU A 317 -10.16 10.89 11.43
C LEU A 317 -8.89 11.40 12.15
N ILE A 318 -7.71 11.06 11.64
CA ILE A 318 -6.42 11.55 12.17
C ILE A 318 -6.34 13.07 12.11
N ASP A 319 -6.78 13.69 11.01
CA ASP A 319 -6.79 15.15 10.88
C ASP A 319 -7.68 15.84 11.93
N ARG A 320 -8.82 15.21 12.27
CA ARG A 320 -9.76 15.74 13.27
C ARG A 320 -9.24 15.67 14.71
N ILE A 321 -8.49 14.61 15.05
CA ILE A 321 -8.00 14.41 16.41
C ILE A 321 -6.64 15.09 16.66
N ALA A 322 -5.92 15.44 15.59
CA ALA A 322 -4.62 16.07 15.71
C ALA A 322 -4.75 17.51 16.23
N PRO A 323 -4.15 17.87 17.40
CA PRO A 323 -4.12 19.24 17.88
C PRO A 323 -3.45 20.19 16.88
N GLU A 324 -3.84 21.45 16.92
CA GLU A 324 -3.20 22.50 16.11
C GLU A 324 -1.69 22.53 16.37
N GLY A 325 -0.89 22.58 15.31
CA GLY A 325 0.58 22.54 15.37
C GLY A 325 1.20 21.15 15.53
N MET A 326 0.43 20.07 15.84
CA MET A 326 0.93 18.71 15.99
C MET A 326 0.51 17.74 14.87
N ARG A 327 -0.17 18.20 13.84
CA ARG A 327 -0.64 17.38 12.71
C ARG A 327 0.47 16.49 12.12
N GLY A 328 1.66 17.06 11.91
CA GLY A 328 2.80 16.31 11.38
C GLY A 328 3.18 15.11 12.27
N THR A 329 3.17 15.28 13.59
CA THR A 329 3.48 14.20 14.55
C THR A 329 2.40 13.12 14.56
N TYR A 330 1.10 13.50 14.45
CA TYR A 330 -0.02 12.55 14.37
C TYR A 330 0.00 11.76 13.06
N TYR A 331 0.27 12.40 11.93
CA TYR A 331 0.48 11.68 10.66
C TYR A 331 1.72 10.80 10.68
N GLY A 332 2.80 11.24 11.33
CA GLY A 332 3.97 10.41 11.59
C GLY A 332 3.63 9.18 12.44
N ALA A 333 2.83 9.35 13.49
CA ALA A 333 2.34 8.26 14.32
C ALA A 333 1.45 7.28 13.53
N GLN A 334 0.63 7.77 12.58
CA GLN A 334 -0.22 6.92 11.74
C GLN A 334 0.57 5.87 10.95
N THR A 335 1.84 6.14 10.62
CA THR A 335 2.68 5.15 9.93
C THR A 335 2.87 3.86 10.71
N PHE A 336 2.76 3.90 12.05
CA PHE A 336 2.77 2.67 12.86
C PHE A 336 1.58 1.75 12.58
N GLY A 337 0.44 2.28 12.11
CA GLY A 337 -0.69 1.46 11.64
C GLY A 337 -0.29 0.53 10.47
N SER A 338 0.67 0.96 9.63
CA SER A 338 1.17 0.15 8.50
C SER A 338 1.94 -1.10 8.95
N LEU A 339 2.32 -1.23 10.22
CA LEU A 339 2.89 -2.48 10.75
C LEU A 339 1.93 -3.66 10.57
N GLY A 340 0.61 -3.41 10.50
CA GLY A 340 -0.37 -4.41 10.13
C GLY A 340 -0.12 -5.03 8.75
N GLN A 341 0.47 -4.30 7.83
CA GLN A 341 0.84 -4.82 6.50
C GLN A 341 2.05 -5.76 6.52
N PHE A 342 2.83 -5.79 7.60
CA PHE A 342 3.84 -6.83 7.86
C PHE A 342 3.21 -8.02 8.56
N VAL A 343 2.48 -7.76 9.67
CA VAL A 343 1.89 -8.80 10.51
C VAL A 343 0.85 -9.60 9.73
N GLY A 344 0.05 -8.95 8.88
CA GLY A 344 -1.03 -9.59 8.13
C GLY A 344 -0.57 -10.72 7.21
N PRO A 345 0.36 -10.51 6.27
CA PRO A 345 0.85 -11.58 5.40
C PRO A 345 1.50 -12.73 6.17
N TRP A 346 2.22 -12.44 7.24
CA TRP A 346 2.79 -13.46 8.12
C TRP A 346 1.70 -14.31 8.80
N LEU A 347 0.74 -13.68 9.46
CA LEU A 347 -0.41 -14.37 10.09
C LEU A 347 -1.26 -15.11 9.06
N GLY A 348 -1.56 -14.46 7.94
CA GLY A 348 -2.34 -15.07 6.86
C GLY A 348 -1.65 -16.29 6.27
N GLY A 349 -0.34 -16.22 6.02
CA GLY A 349 0.44 -17.37 5.55
C GLY A 349 0.49 -18.52 6.58
N MET A 350 0.60 -18.20 7.87
CA MET A 350 0.56 -19.18 8.95
C MET A 350 -0.82 -19.88 9.01
N LEU A 351 -1.89 -19.12 9.00
CA LEU A 351 -3.26 -19.66 9.02
C LEU A 351 -3.57 -20.44 7.73
N LEU A 352 -3.14 -19.94 6.57
CA LEU A 352 -3.31 -20.64 5.29
C LEU A 352 -2.67 -22.04 5.33
N THR A 353 -1.48 -22.14 5.94
CA THR A 353 -0.78 -23.42 6.11
C THR A 353 -1.47 -24.34 7.12
N ALA A 354 -1.94 -23.79 8.24
CA ALA A 354 -2.45 -24.56 9.37
C ALA A 354 -3.89 -25.07 9.17
N ILE A 355 -4.78 -24.22 8.60
CA ILE A 355 -6.22 -24.48 8.55
C ILE A 355 -6.82 -24.31 7.15
N GLY A 356 -6.01 -23.93 6.16
CA GLY A 356 -6.47 -23.67 4.80
C GLY A 356 -7.10 -22.29 4.60
N GLY A 357 -7.35 -21.93 3.33
CA GLY A 357 -7.75 -20.57 2.95
C GLY A 357 -9.16 -20.18 3.38
N GLY A 358 -10.15 -21.08 3.28
CA GLY A 358 -11.53 -20.76 3.67
C GLY A 358 -11.63 -20.32 5.14
N PRO A 359 -11.24 -21.15 6.13
CA PRO A 359 -11.22 -20.75 7.53
C PRO A 359 -10.34 -19.53 7.82
N MET A 360 -9.20 -19.38 7.13
CA MET A 360 -8.32 -18.23 7.26
C MET A 360 -9.06 -16.93 6.92
N PHE A 361 -9.77 -16.85 5.78
CA PHE A 361 -10.52 -15.67 5.39
C PHE A 361 -11.69 -15.39 6.35
N MET A 362 -12.36 -16.42 6.90
CA MET A 362 -13.37 -16.24 7.94
C MET A 362 -12.79 -15.59 9.21
N ILE A 363 -11.60 -16.02 9.64
CA ILE A 363 -10.89 -15.39 10.77
C ILE A 363 -10.54 -13.94 10.43
N MET A 364 -10.05 -13.67 9.21
CA MET A 364 -9.70 -12.29 8.80
C MET A 364 -10.92 -11.38 8.75
N ALA A 365 -12.08 -11.88 8.34
CA ALA A 365 -13.34 -11.15 8.43
C ALA A 365 -13.66 -10.73 9.89
N ALA A 366 -13.53 -11.65 10.84
CA ALA A 366 -13.74 -11.34 12.26
C ALA A 366 -12.70 -10.35 12.80
N VAL A 367 -11.42 -10.52 12.42
CA VAL A 367 -10.33 -9.61 12.79
C VAL A 367 -10.62 -8.19 12.26
N THR A 368 -10.98 -8.05 11.00
CA THR A 368 -11.29 -6.75 10.39
C THR A 368 -12.48 -6.07 11.06
N LEU A 369 -13.55 -6.82 11.37
CA LEU A 369 -14.70 -6.28 12.11
C LEU A 369 -14.31 -5.80 13.51
N SER A 370 -13.40 -6.51 14.19
CA SER A 370 -12.95 -6.13 15.53
C SER A 370 -12.23 -4.77 15.58
N ALA A 371 -11.63 -4.33 14.46
CA ALA A 371 -11.03 -3.00 14.33
C ALA A 371 -12.04 -1.89 14.66
N THR A 372 -13.31 -2.06 14.29
CA THR A 372 -14.39 -1.09 14.54
C THR A 372 -14.56 -0.79 16.02
N SER A 373 -14.39 -1.78 16.89
CA SER A 373 -14.51 -1.62 18.34
C SER A 373 -13.44 -0.68 18.91
N LEU A 374 -12.21 -0.76 18.39
CA LEU A 374 -11.12 0.14 18.78
C LEU A 374 -11.36 1.57 18.30
N TYR A 375 -11.85 1.74 17.09
CA TYR A 375 -12.21 3.06 16.59
C TYR A 375 -13.32 3.71 17.45
N TRP A 376 -14.32 2.95 17.84
CA TRP A 376 -15.38 3.46 18.72
C TRP A 376 -14.87 3.80 20.12
N LYS A 377 -14.01 2.95 20.69
CA LYS A 377 -13.35 3.23 21.98
C LYS A 377 -12.55 4.52 21.92
N GLY A 378 -11.75 4.70 20.85
CA GLY A 378 -10.99 5.92 20.64
C GLY A 378 -11.87 7.17 20.53
N SER A 379 -13.02 7.07 19.85
CA SER A 379 -13.98 8.18 19.75
C SER A 379 -14.59 8.55 21.12
N ARG A 380 -14.94 7.57 21.95
CA ARG A 380 -15.42 7.88 23.31
C ARG A 380 -14.39 8.63 24.12
N ILE A 381 -13.14 8.16 24.13
CA ILE A 381 -12.03 8.85 24.81
C ILE A 381 -11.84 10.27 24.26
N SER A 382 -11.92 10.47 22.95
CA SER A 382 -11.79 11.79 22.32
C SER A 382 -12.92 12.73 22.75
N MET A 383 -14.16 12.25 22.82
CA MET A 383 -15.31 13.05 23.28
C MET A 383 -15.18 13.44 24.76
N GLU A 384 -14.70 12.53 25.61
CA GLU A 384 -14.44 12.82 27.04
C GLU A 384 -13.36 13.91 27.22
N MET A 385 -12.40 14.02 26.29
CA MET A 385 -11.38 15.08 26.27
C MET A 385 -11.85 16.37 25.61
N GLY A 386 -13.12 16.48 25.19
CA GLY A 386 -13.68 17.67 24.53
C GLY A 386 -13.22 17.86 23.08
N LEU A 387 -12.59 16.88 22.49
CA LEU A 387 -12.17 16.89 21.10
C LEU A 387 -13.35 16.41 20.20
N LYS A 388 -13.63 17.15 19.10
CA LYS A 388 -14.69 16.76 18.12
C LYS A 388 -14.19 15.55 17.32
N ALA A 389 -14.60 14.34 17.68
CA ALA A 389 -14.33 13.11 16.91
C ALA A 389 -15.36 12.86 15.80
#